data_60e0190bb6d28e6f18a57a3d2b7a0595
#
_entry.id   60e0190bb6d28e6f18a57a3d2b7a0595
#
_cell.length_a   1.000
_cell.length_b   1.000
_cell.length_c   1.000
_cell.angle_alpha   90.00
_cell.angle_beta   90.00
_cell.angle_gamma   90.00
#
_symmetry.space_group_name_H-M   'P 1'
#
loop_
_entity.id
_entity.type
_entity.pdbx_description
1 polymer ?
#
loop_
_entity_poly.entity_id
_entity_poly.type
_entity_poly.pdbx_seq_one_letter_code
_entity_poly.pdbx_strand_id
1 'polypeptide(L)'
;WTQEEFWGLAAMFGRVRLKGQSNNGRELEHLVTDDDVDPKEMVRMNGIKYPEQLTGGKIAIPDPIDPDATLGTVTAAFLGGEKPELPEKGNYRVDFAAWVTAKENPYFARATVNRLWAHFFGRGIVEPIDNLHPDNEPTHPEVLDLLTEEFKKSDYDLQYIIRCITRTRAYGRTSRPVDGNESDKELLSHMAVKPLDSYALVDSLWVVLMRSPPDGSRRRDAAAVFDTRLPGGDPTRYTHSIPQVLKLMNSNEHMGTSGPTVQNVTRNKPPEEAIAHLYLAVLARRPSEAETGQMLAYVEQVGDQRQAYGDVFWVLLNSAEFLVNH
;
A
#
# COMPACT_ATOMS: atom_id res chain seq x y z
N TRP A 1 5.88 13.08 -20.15
CA TRP A 1 4.63 13.44 -20.82
C TRP A 1 4.58 14.92 -21.10
N THR A 2 4.10 15.29 -22.28
CA THR A 2 3.84 16.70 -22.59
C THR A 2 2.57 17.19 -21.91
N GLN A 3 2.43 18.50 -21.81
CA GLN A 3 1.22 19.11 -21.28
C GLN A 3 -0.03 18.78 -22.15
N GLU A 4 0.16 18.68 -23.46
CA GLU A 4 -0.90 18.29 -24.39
C GLU A 4 -1.37 16.84 -24.16
N GLU A 5 -0.46 15.90 -23.97
CA GLU A 5 -0.79 14.50 -23.65
C GLU A 5 -1.53 14.37 -22.32
N PHE A 6 -1.09 15.11 -21.29
CA PHE A 6 -1.78 15.12 -19.99
C PHE A 6 -3.22 15.63 -20.13
N TRP A 7 -3.41 16.76 -20.79
CA TRP A 7 -4.76 17.32 -20.98
C TRP A 7 -5.61 16.51 -21.96
N GLY A 8 -5.01 15.87 -22.95
CA GLY A 8 -5.68 14.90 -23.82
C GLY A 8 -6.26 13.74 -23.03
N LEU A 9 -5.47 13.17 -22.11
CA LEU A 9 -5.94 12.12 -21.22
C LEU A 9 -7.00 12.64 -20.22
N ALA A 10 -6.81 13.82 -19.66
CA ALA A 10 -7.76 14.45 -18.75
C ALA A 10 -9.14 14.68 -19.43
N ALA A 11 -9.15 14.96 -20.71
CA ALA A 11 -10.38 15.13 -21.48
C ALA A 11 -11.25 13.86 -21.57
N MET A 12 -10.65 12.65 -21.39
CA MET A 12 -11.42 11.39 -21.27
C MET A 12 -12.34 11.39 -20.05
N PHE A 13 -12.03 12.21 -19.04
CA PHE A 13 -12.81 12.34 -17.80
C PHE A 13 -13.68 13.61 -17.75
N GLY A 14 -13.71 14.41 -18.83
CA GLY A 14 -14.42 15.68 -18.87
C GLY A 14 -15.93 15.59 -18.62
N ARG A 15 -16.52 14.41 -18.82
CA ARG A 15 -17.94 14.12 -18.55
C ARG A 15 -18.21 13.37 -17.25
N VAL A 16 -17.19 13.11 -16.45
CA VAL A 16 -17.33 12.41 -15.17
C VAL A 16 -17.88 13.34 -14.11
N ARG A 17 -18.87 12.89 -13.35
CA ARG A 17 -19.45 13.64 -12.24
C ARG A 17 -19.26 12.93 -10.91
N LEU A 18 -19.09 13.73 -9.87
CA LEU A 18 -19.18 13.27 -8.49
C LEU A 18 -20.56 13.65 -7.95
N LYS A 19 -21.41 12.66 -7.73
CA LYS A 19 -22.68 12.86 -7.01
C LYS A 19 -22.42 12.68 -5.52
N GLY A 20 -22.49 13.76 -4.74
CA GLY A 20 -22.49 13.69 -3.31
C GLY A 20 -23.84 13.18 -2.80
N GLN A 21 -23.90 12.07 -2.08
CA GLN A 21 -25.05 11.70 -1.27
C GLN A 21 -24.84 12.20 0.16
N SER A 22 -25.66 13.16 0.59
CA SER A 22 -25.74 13.55 1.99
C SER A 22 -26.59 12.54 2.73
N ASN A 23 -26.00 11.76 3.60
CA ASN A 23 -26.72 10.85 4.48
C ASN A 23 -26.63 11.41 5.92
N ASN A 24 -27.60 12.23 6.30
CA ASN A 24 -27.83 12.72 7.68
C ASN A 24 -26.55 13.16 8.46
N GLY A 25 -25.68 13.97 7.85
CA GLY A 25 -24.52 14.55 8.53
C GLY A 25 -23.32 13.61 8.68
N ARG A 26 -23.32 12.45 8.05
CA ARG A 26 -22.15 11.57 7.88
C ARG A 26 -21.53 11.77 6.51
N GLU A 27 -20.21 11.49 6.41
CA GLU A 27 -19.37 11.68 5.23
C GLU A 27 -20.09 11.48 3.90
N LEU A 28 -19.90 12.43 3.00
CA LEU A 28 -20.38 12.38 1.62
C LEU A 28 -19.74 11.18 0.91
N GLU A 29 -20.51 10.12 0.69
CA GLU A 29 -20.12 9.11 -0.28
C GLU A 29 -20.20 9.74 -1.68
N HIS A 30 -19.05 10.01 -2.29
CA HIS A 30 -18.98 10.49 -3.66
C HIS A 30 -19.19 9.31 -4.61
N LEU A 31 -20.38 9.21 -5.17
CA LEU A 31 -20.66 8.28 -6.27
C LEU A 31 -20.19 8.92 -7.59
N VAL A 32 -19.29 8.24 -8.27
CA VAL A 32 -18.97 8.55 -9.67
C VAL A 32 -20.11 8.04 -10.52
N THR A 33 -20.86 8.92 -11.15
CA THR A 33 -21.97 8.52 -12.02
C THR A 33 -21.59 8.66 -13.49
N ASP A 34 -22.02 7.68 -14.28
CA ASP A 34 -21.87 7.62 -15.73
C ASP A 34 -23.15 8.09 -16.44
N ASP A 35 -23.97 8.88 -15.75
CA ASP A 35 -25.22 9.38 -16.33
C ASP A 35 -24.94 10.17 -17.60
N ASP A 36 -25.73 9.93 -18.62
CA ASP A 36 -25.82 10.74 -19.83
C ASP A 36 -26.27 12.15 -19.44
N VAL A 37 -25.31 13.01 -19.21
CA VAL A 37 -25.61 14.37 -18.78
C VAL A 37 -25.52 15.29 -19.98
N ASP A 38 -26.59 16.06 -20.21
CA ASP A 38 -26.57 17.17 -21.15
C ASP A 38 -25.45 18.15 -20.71
N PRO A 39 -24.47 18.43 -21.59
CA PRO A 39 -23.42 19.42 -21.30
C PRO A 39 -23.94 20.76 -20.78
N LYS A 40 -25.14 21.20 -21.21
CA LYS A 40 -25.76 22.42 -20.71
C LYS A 40 -26.21 22.34 -19.26
N GLU A 41 -26.63 21.15 -18.80
CA GLU A 41 -26.93 20.95 -17.38
C GLU A 41 -25.65 20.91 -16.51
N MET A 42 -24.54 20.38 -17.03
CA MET A 42 -23.26 20.40 -16.32
C MET A 42 -22.77 21.82 -16.03
N VAL A 43 -22.90 22.70 -17.01
CA VAL A 43 -22.58 24.13 -16.87
C VAL A 43 -23.39 24.77 -15.76
N ARG A 44 -24.69 24.52 -15.76
CA ARG A 44 -25.62 25.13 -14.80
C ARG A 44 -25.42 24.64 -13.38
N MET A 45 -24.99 23.36 -13.18
CA MET A 45 -24.83 22.77 -11.84
C MET A 45 -23.44 22.99 -11.22
N ASN A 46 -22.40 23.10 -12.03
CA ASN A 46 -21.01 23.16 -11.56
C ASN A 46 -20.32 24.51 -11.80
N GLY A 47 -21.01 25.49 -12.33
CA GLY A 47 -20.45 26.81 -12.63
C GLY A 47 -19.32 26.77 -13.69
N ILE A 48 -19.33 25.76 -14.59
CA ILE A 48 -18.31 25.64 -15.63
C ILE A 48 -18.43 26.80 -16.60
N LYS A 49 -17.37 27.59 -16.75
CA LYS A 49 -17.33 28.81 -17.57
C LYS A 49 -17.45 28.53 -19.08
N TYR A 50 -17.12 27.35 -19.55
CA TYR A 50 -16.95 27.02 -20.97
C TYR A 50 -17.69 25.72 -21.34
N PRO A 51 -19.02 25.83 -21.63
CA PRO A 51 -19.86 24.66 -21.95
C PRO A 51 -19.47 23.95 -23.26
N GLU A 52 -18.91 24.67 -24.22
CA GLU A 52 -18.41 24.13 -25.50
C GLU A 52 -17.26 23.15 -25.30
N GLN A 53 -16.56 23.20 -24.19
CA GLN A 53 -15.46 22.29 -23.87
C GLN A 53 -15.91 20.86 -23.55
N LEU A 54 -17.17 20.69 -23.20
CA LEU A 54 -17.75 19.39 -22.90
C LEU A 54 -18.30 18.66 -24.11
N THR A 55 -18.28 19.29 -25.26
CA THR A 55 -18.77 18.72 -26.53
C THR A 55 -17.61 18.15 -27.33
N GLY A 56 -17.77 16.90 -27.85
CA GLY A 56 -16.78 16.27 -28.73
C GLY A 56 -15.45 15.93 -28.09
N GLY A 57 -15.39 15.69 -26.75
CA GLY A 57 -14.19 15.29 -26.06
C GLY A 57 -13.12 16.39 -25.97
N LYS A 58 -13.51 17.67 -26.02
CA LYS A 58 -12.56 18.79 -25.89
C LYS A 58 -12.52 19.33 -24.48
N ILE A 59 -11.32 19.70 -24.01
CA ILE A 59 -11.09 20.36 -22.74
C ILE A 59 -10.19 21.57 -22.95
N ALA A 60 -10.40 22.65 -22.18
CA ALA A 60 -9.48 23.78 -22.17
C ALA A 60 -8.29 23.50 -21.29
N ILE A 61 -7.12 23.92 -21.74
CA ILE A 61 -5.90 23.94 -20.96
C ILE A 61 -5.91 25.24 -20.15
N PRO A 62 -6.03 25.19 -18.81
CA PRO A 62 -6.02 26.41 -18.00
C PRO A 62 -4.64 27.06 -18.03
N ASP A 63 -4.62 28.39 -17.98
CA ASP A 63 -3.38 29.12 -17.78
C ASP A 63 -2.97 29.00 -16.28
N PRO A 64 -1.78 28.50 -15.96
CA PRO A 64 -1.33 28.36 -14.57
C PRO A 64 -1.11 29.71 -13.85
N ILE A 65 -0.98 30.80 -14.60
CA ILE A 65 -0.75 32.15 -14.06
C ILE A 65 -2.07 32.91 -13.91
N ASP A 66 -2.94 32.81 -14.90
CA ASP A 66 -4.26 33.43 -14.89
C ASP A 66 -5.36 32.36 -14.97
N PRO A 67 -6.00 31.99 -13.84
CA PRO A 67 -7.04 30.95 -13.80
C PRO A 67 -8.28 31.29 -14.63
N ASP A 68 -8.44 32.54 -15.04
CA ASP A 68 -9.54 32.98 -15.90
C ASP A 68 -9.21 32.92 -17.41
N ALA A 69 -7.95 32.66 -17.76
CA ALA A 69 -7.46 32.50 -19.12
C ALA A 69 -7.28 31.02 -19.49
N THR A 70 -7.18 30.75 -20.79
CA THR A 70 -6.89 29.42 -21.33
C THR A 70 -5.74 29.48 -22.32
N LEU A 71 -4.83 28.52 -22.27
CA LEU A 71 -3.71 28.39 -23.22
C LEU A 71 -4.14 27.76 -24.54
N GLY A 72 -5.34 27.18 -24.61
CA GLY A 72 -5.87 26.52 -25.79
C GLY A 72 -6.88 25.44 -25.45
N THR A 73 -7.28 24.64 -26.44
CA THR A 73 -8.14 23.49 -26.27
C THR A 73 -7.47 22.24 -26.83
N VAL A 74 -7.64 21.12 -26.16
CA VAL A 74 -7.14 19.81 -26.58
C VAL A 74 -8.31 18.82 -26.69
N THR A 75 -8.23 17.91 -27.65
CA THR A 75 -9.20 16.83 -27.82
C THR A 75 -8.74 15.62 -27.02
N ALA A 76 -9.68 14.86 -26.46
CA ALA A 76 -9.40 13.63 -25.76
C ALA A 76 -8.52 12.69 -26.61
N ALA A 77 -7.44 12.23 -25.99
CA ALA A 77 -6.47 11.35 -26.61
C ALA A 77 -5.91 10.40 -25.55
N PHE A 78 -5.47 9.23 -25.98
CA PHE A 78 -4.69 8.32 -25.14
C PHE A 78 -3.24 8.81 -25.01
N LEU A 79 -2.54 8.30 -24.04
CA LEU A 79 -1.11 8.53 -23.93
C LEU A 79 -0.40 7.90 -25.16
N GLY A 80 0.46 8.69 -25.80
CA GLY A 80 1.03 8.33 -27.11
C GLY A 80 0.33 8.99 -28.28
N GLY A 81 -0.72 9.81 -28.02
CA GLY A 81 -1.34 10.68 -29.02
C GLY A 81 -2.45 10.04 -29.88
N GLU A 82 -2.76 8.76 -29.68
CA GLU A 82 -3.87 8.10 -30.37
C GLU A 82 -5.20 8.72 -29.93
N LYS A 83 -6.04 9.12 -30.92
CA LYS A 83 -7.34 9.73 -30.68
C LYS A 83 -8.44 8.68 -30.94
N PRO A 84 -9.16 8.26 -29.87
CA PRO A 84 -10.27 7.33 -30.05
C PRO A 84 -11.45 7.98 -30.79
N GLU A 85 -12.25 7.15 -31.47
CA GLU A 85 -13.58 7.55 -31.92
C GLU A 85 -14.51 7.62 -30.72
N LEU A 86 -14.83 8.81 -30.25
CA LEU A 86 -15.62 9.01 -29.04
C LEU A 86 -17.13 9.10 -29.39
N PRO A 87 -18.00 8.51 -28.54
CA PRO A 87 -19.44 8.61 -28.73
C PRO A 87 -19.90 10.06 -28.54
N GLU A 88 -20.93 10.46 -29.33
CA GLU A 88 -21.52 11.79 -29.18
C GLU A 88 -22.17 11.99 -27.80
N LYS A 89 -22.72 10.92 -27.23
CA LYS A 89 -23.37 10.89 -25.92
C LYS A 89 -22.69 9.87 -25.00
N GLY A 90 -22.84 10.08 -23.71
CA GLY A 90 -22.24 9.20 -22.69
C GLY A 90 -20.87 9.66 -22.22
N ASN A 91 -20.22 8.83 -21.43
CA ASN A 91 -18.89 9.10 -20.91
C ASN A 91 -17.83 8.32 -21.70
N TYR A 92 -16.62 8.84 -21.70
CA TYR A 92 -15.49 8.22 -22.42
C TYR A 92 -14.70 7.21 -21.55
N ARG A 93 -15.17 6.93 -20.33
CA ARG A 93 -14.47 6.02 -19.40
C ARG A 93 -14.45 4.59 -19.90
N VAL A 94 -15.47 4.16 -20.65
CA VAL A 94 -15.52 2.80 -21.22
C VAL A 94 -14.40 2.63 -22.25
N ASP A 95 -14.24 3.61 -23.15
CA ASP A 95 -13.18 3.60 -24.17
C ASP A 95 -11.80 3.69 -23.52
N PHE A 96 -11.66 4.55 -22.50
CA PHE A 96 -10.44 4.65 -21.71
C PHE A 96 -10.11 3.33 -20.98
N ALA A 97 -11.11 2.69 -20.34
CA ALA A 97 -10.92 1.42 -19.65
C ALA A 97 -10.51 0.30 -20.62
N ALA A 98 -11.15 0.25 -21.80
CA ALA A 98 -10.79 -0.70 -22.84
C ALA A 98 -9.34 -0.50 -23.31
N TRP A 99 -8.91 0.73 -23.53
CA TRP A 99 -7.55 1.04 -23.92
C TRP A 99 -6.54 0.68 -22.79
N VAL A 100 -6.83 1.04 -21.54
CA VAL A 100 -5.92 0.74 -20.41
C VAL A 100 -5.72 -0.76 -20.26
N THR A 101 -6.79 -1.54 -20.38
CA THR A 101 -6.75 -2.99 -20.16
C THR A 101 -6.42 -3.80 -21.42
N ALA A 102 -6.24 -3.14 -22.56
CA ALA A 102 -5.82 -3.81 -23.79
C ALA A 102 -4.43 -4.48 -23.58
N LYS A 103 -4.27 -5.67 -24.18
CA LYS A 103 -2.98 -6.41 -24.06
C LYS A 103 -1.82 -5.69 -24.75
N GLU A 104 -2.15 -4.85 -25.72
CA GLU A 104 -1.22 -3.99 -26.46
C GLU A 104 -0.81 -2.74 -25.67
N ASN A 105 -1.55 -2.39 -24.60
CA ASN A 105 -1.20 -1.25 -23.77
C ASN A 105 0.18 -1.47 -23.11
N PRO A 106 1.14 -0.55 -23.30
CA PRO A 106 2.50 -0.75 -22.83
C PRO A 106 2.66 -0.47 -21.32
N TYR A 107 1.67 0.18 -20.70
CA TYR A 107 1.82 0.73 -19.34
C TYR A 107 1.15 -0.14 -18.28
N PHE A 108 -0.10 -0.56 -18.48
CA PHE A 108 -0.93 -1.16 -17.43
C PHE A 108 -0.30 -2.41 -16.80
N ALA A 109 0.04 -3.39 -17.63
CA ALA A 109 0.64 -4.63 -17.14
C ALA A 109 2.01 -4.38 -16.48
N ARG A 110 2.84 -3.54 -17.11
CA ARG A 110 4.18 -3.21 -16.62
C ARG A 110 4.14 -2.46 -15.30
N ALA A 111 3.26 -1.45 -15.17
CA ALA A 111 3.06 -0.71 -13.93
C ALA A 111 2.53 -1.60 -12.80
N THR A 112 1.56 -2.47 -13.10
CA THR A 112 1.00 -3.40 -12.13
C THR A 112 2.05 -4.37 -11.60
N VAL A 113 2.85 -4.97 -12.49
CA VAL A 113 3.93 -5.88 -12.11
C VAL A 113 4.99 -5.16 -11.27
N ASN A 114 5.39 -3.95 -11.67
CA ASN A 114 6.37 -3.16 -10.91
C ASN A 114 5.87 -2.80 -9.51
N ARG A 115 4.60 -2.44 -9.37
CA ARG A 115 3.98 -2.17 -8.06
C ARG A 115 3.88 -3.43 -7.19
N LEU A 116 3.49 -4.58 -7.77
CA LEU A 116 3.50 -5.84 -7.04
C LEU A 116 4.90 -6.22 -6.58
N TRP A 117 5.89 -6.10 -7.47
CA TRP A 117 7.28 -6.33 -7.11
C TRP A 117 7.72 -5.45 -5.95
N ALA A 118 7.45 -4.15 -6.01
CA ALA A 118 7.79 -3.23 -4.94
C ALA A 118 7.09 -3.57 -3.61
N HIS A 119 5.84 -4.01 -3.65
CA HIS A 119 5.14 -4.47 -2.46
C HIS A 119 5.88 -5.63 -1.78
N PHE A 120 6.36 -6.61 -2.57
CA PHE A 120 7.05 -7.79 -2.02
C PHE A 120 8.51 -7.51 -1.64
N PHE A 121 9.24 -6.72 -2.42
CA PHE A 121 10.66 -6.46 -2.20
C PHE A 121 10.97 -5.13 -1.50
N GLY A 122 9.97 -4.27 -1.29
CA GLY A 122 10.15 -2.93 -0.69
C GLY A 122 10.70 -1.89 -1.66
N ARG A 123 10.94 -2.27 -2.93
CA ARG A 123 11.45 -1.42 -4.01
C ARG A 123 10.97 -1.96 -5.36
N GLY A 124 10.61 -1.05 -6.29
CA GLY A 124 10.31 -1.42 -7.68
C GLY A 124 11.55 -1.86 -8.46
N ILE A 125 11.32 -2.59 -9.55
CA ILE A 125 12.34 -2.82 -10.58
C ILE A 125 12.63 -1.48 -11.29
N VAL A 126 11.59 -0.67 -11.47
CA VAL A 126 11.68 0.74 -11.83
C VAL A 126 11.40 1.58 -10.59
N GLU A 127 12.27 2.54 -10.32
CA GLU A 127 12.17 3.44 -9.16
C GLU A 127 12.48 4.88 -9.58
N PRO A 128 11.66 5.90 -9.27
CA PRO A 128 10.38 5.84 -8.53
C PRO A 128 9.34 4.95 -9.20
N ILE A 129 8.52 4.27 -8.39
CA ILE A 129 7.71 3.12 -8.78
C ILE A 129 6.76 3.34 -9.97
N ASP A 130 6.27 4.56 -10.14
CA ASP A 130 5.34 4.94 -11.21
C ASP A 130 6.03 5.70 -12.34
N ASN A 131 7.33 5.92 -12.26
CA ASN A 131 8.08 6.62 -13.29
C ASN A 131 8.58 5.67 -14.37
N LEU A 132 7.66 5.21 -15.22
CA LEU A 132 7.96 4.34 -16.36
C LEU A 132 8.44 5.14 -17.60
N HIS A 133 9.11 6.27 -17.39
CA HIS A 133 9.70 7.05 -18.47
C HIS A 133 10.83 6.27 -19.15
N PRO A 134 10.99 6.37 -20.48
CA PRO A 134 12.06 5.66 -21.21
C PRO A 134 13.48 5.92 -20.69
N ASP A 135 13.74 7.12 -20.17
CA ASP A 135 15.05 7.49 -19.60
C ASP A 135 15.27 6.93 -18.18
N ASN A 136 14.26 6.30 -17.59
CA ASN A 136 14.34 5.68 -16.27
C ASN A 136 14.48 4.15 -16.43
N GLU A 137 15.71 3.70 -16.59
CA GLU A 137 16.00 2.31 -16.87
C GLU A 137 15.66 1.38 -15.67
N PRO A 138 14.99 0.25 -15.93
CA PRO A 138 14.76 -0.76 -14.91
C PRO A 138 16.07 -1.39 -14.42
N THR A 139 16.18 -1.70 -13.13
CA THR A 139 17.34 -2.43 -12.59
C THR A 139 17.47 -3.86 -13.15
N HIS A 140 16.34 -4.48 -13.47
CA HIS A 140 16.24 -5.85 -14.00
C HIS A 140 15.23 -5.90 -15.16
N PRO A 141 15.57 -5.36 -16.35
CA PRO A 141 14.61 -5.21 -17.45
C PRO A 141 14.04 -6.54 -17.92
N GLU A 142 14.85 -7.58 -18.05
CA GLU A 142 14.40 -8.90 -18.51
C GLU A 142 13.39 -9.54 -17.55
N VAL A 143 13.55 -9.33 -16.24
CA VAL A 143 12.61 -9.85 -15.23
C VAL A 143 11.28 -9.09 -15.33
N LEU A 144 11.33 -7.78 -15.47
CA LEU A 144 10.12 -6.96 -15.61
C LEU A 144 9.35 -7.32 -16.88
N ASP A 145 10.05 -7.49 -18.00
CA ASP A 145 9.44 -7.84 -19.27
C ASP A 145 8.83 -9.24 -19.22
N LEU A 146 9.54 -10.22 -18.68
CA LEU A 146 9.02 -11.59 -18.51
C LEU A 146 7.75 -11.61 -17.65
N LEU A 147 7.77 -10.99 -16.48
CA LEU A 147 6.60 -10.96 -15.60
C LEU A 147 5.43 -10.18 -16.21
N THR A 148 5.71 -9.12 -16.97
CA THR A 148 4.71 -8.35 -17.70
C THR A 148 4.00 -9.21 -18.74
N GLU A 149 4.76 -9.96 -19.54
CA GLU A 149 4.19 -10.86 -20.56
C GLU A 149 3.43 -12.03 -19.93
N GLU A 150 3.91 -12.61 -18.85
CA GLU A 150 3.18 -13.66 -18.12
C GLU A 150 1.89 -13.12 -17.50
N PHE A 151 1.87 -11.86 -17.04
CA PHE A 151 0.65 -11.22 -16.53
C PHE A 151 -0.39 -11.02 -17.63
N LYS A 152 0.03 -10.58 -18.82
CA LYS A 152 -0.87 -10.47 -20.00
C LYS A 152 -1.38 -11.84 -20.47
N LYS A 153 -0.54 -12.87 -20.50
CA LYS A 153 -0.90 -14.24 -20.91
C LYS A 153 -1.88 -14.89 -19.94
N SER A 154 -1.75 -14.61 -18.64
CA SER A 154 -2.65 -15.12 -17.61
C SER A 154 -3.98 -14.37 -17.53
N ASP A 155 -4.26 -13.50 -18.47
CA ASP A 155 -5.44 -12.63 -18.49
C ASP A 155 -5.57 -11.77 -17.24
N TYR A 156 -4.42 -11.20 -16.83
CA TYR A 156 -4.29 -10.33 -15.64
C TYR A 156 -4.60 -11.02 -14.30
N ASP A 157 -4.28 -12.32 -14.17
CA ASP A 157 -4.40 -13.05 -12.91
C ASP A 157 -3.33 -12.57 -11.92
N LEU A 158 -3.75 -11.74 -10.96
CA LEU A 158 -2.90 -11.23 -9.89
C LEU A 158 -2.34 -12.34 -9.00
N GLN A 159 -3.15 -13.39 -8.72
CA GLN A 159 -2.69 -14.50 -7.88
C GLN A 159 -1.58 -15.30 -8.57
N TYR A 160 -1.68 -15.45 -9.89
CA TYR A 160 -0.63 -16.09 -10.66
C TYR A 160 0.70 -15.33 -10.56
N ILE A 161 0.69 -14.01 -10.77
CA ILE A 161 1.91 -13.18 -10.68
C ILE A 161 2.46 -13.13 -9.26
N ILE A 162 1.60 -13.03 -8.25
CA ILE A 162 2.04 -13.12 -6.85
C ILE A 162 2.77 -14.45 -6.59
N ARG A 163 2.23 -15.57 -7.09
CA ARG A 163 2.90 -16.87 -6.98
C ARG A 163 4.23 -16.92 -7.73
N CYS A 164 4.32 -16.29 -8.91
CA CYS A 164 5.58 -16.18 -9.65
C CYS A 164 6.63 -15.42 -8.83
N ILE A 165 6.29 -14.26 -8.30
CA ILE A 165 7.18 -13.40 -7.50
C ILE A 165 7.64 -14.13 -6.23
N THR A 166 6.70 -14.67 -5.44
CA THR A 166 7.00 -15.28 -4.13
C THR A 166 7.74 -16.62 -4.22
N ARG A 167 7.76 -17.25 -5.40
CA ARG A 167 8.55 -18.48 -5.66
C ARG A 167 9.95 -18.20 -6.17
N THR A 168 10.33 -16.95 -6.39
CA THR A 168 11.70 -16.62 -6.81
C THR A 168 12.70 -16.93 -5.70
N ARG A 169 13.94 -17.27 -6.08
CA ARG A 169 15.04 -17.42 -5.11
C ARG A 169 15.34 -16.08 -4.40
N ALA A 170 15.09 -14.96 -5.07
CA ALA A 170 15.28 -13.64 -4.49
C ALA A 170 14.34 -13.42 -3.30
N TYR A 171 13.07 -13.79 -3.42
CA TYR A 171 12.10 -13.66 -2.33
C TYR A 171 12.39 -14.57 -1.12
N GLY A 172 12.97 -15.73 -1.36
CA GLY A 172 13.35 -16.68 -0.30
C GLY A 172 14.70 -16.37 0.38
N ARG A 173 15.34 -15.24 0.08
CA ARG A 173 16.60 -14.85 0.72
C ARG A 173 16.35 -14.33 2.14
N THR A 174 17.35 -14.53 3.02
CA THR A 174 17.35 -13.92 4.34
C THR A 174 17.53 -12.40 4.25
N SER A 175 16.98 -11.68 5.22
CA SER A 175 17.24 -10.25 5.41
C SER A 175 18.58 -9.95 6.08
N ARG A 176 19.27 -10.97 6.61
CA ARG A 176 20.61 -10.79 7.20
C ARG A 176 21.62 -10.63 6.08
N PRO A 177 22.30 -9.48 6.00
CA PRO A 177 23.38 -9.32 5.05
C PRO A 177 24.55 -10.23 5.42
N VAL A 178 25.40 -10.50 4.43
CA VAL A 178 26.71 -11.15 4.61
C VAL A 178 27.79 -10.15 4.23
N ASP A 179 29.04 -10.43 4.63
CA ASP A 179 30.16 -9.52 4.35
C ASP A 179 30.22 -9.11 2.88
N GLY A 180 30.18 -7.81 2.65
CA GLY A 180 30.29 -7.20 1.31
C GLY A 180 28.97 -6.96 0.57
N ASN A 181 27.80 -7.31 1.14
CA ASN A 181 26.51 -7.00 0.53
C ASN A 181 25.58 -6.11 1.36
N GLU A 182 26.05 -5.55 2.47
CA GLU A 182 25.26 -4.75 3.40
C GLU A 182 24.66 -3.48 2.75
N SER A 183 25.35 -2.94 1.77
CA SER A 183 24.92 -1.74 1.04
C SER A 183 24.03 -2.04 -0.17
N ASP A 184 23.85 -3.30 -0.52
CA ASP A 184 23.04 -3.67 -1.68
C ASP A 184 21.56 -3.39 -1.45
N LYS A 185 21.00 -2.54 -2.30
CA LYS A 185 19.58 -2.21 -2.32
C LYS A 185 18.90 -2.57 -3.65
N GLU A 186 19.66 -2.96 -4.65
CA GLU A 186 19.19 -3.08 -6.03
C GLU A 186 19.29 -4.49 -6.59
N LEU A 187 20.35 -5.21 -6.23
CA LEU A 187 20.65 -6.53 -6.81
C LEU A 187 19.98 -7.68 -6.06
N LEU A 188 19.24 -7.36 -5.01
CA LEU A 188 18.49 -8.35 -4.22
C LEU A 188 19.39 -9.45 -3.65
N SER A 189 20.64 -9.15 -3.28
CA SER A 189 21.57 -10.11 -2.68
C SER A 189 21.13 -10.58 -1.30
N HIS A 190 20.33 -9.78 -0.59
CA HIS A 190 19.56 -10.12 0.60
C HIS A 190 18.17 -9.49 0.53
N MET A 191 17.23 -9.94 1.36
CA MET A 191 15.89 -9.38 1.42
C MET A 191 15.89 -8.04 2.17
N ALA A 192 15.16 -7.05 1.69
CA ALA A 192 14.99 -5.81 2.43
C ALA A 192 14.12 -6.03 3.66
N VAL A 193 14.52 -5.45 4.79
CA VAL A 193 13.66 -5.35 5.98
C VAL A 193 12.60 -4.28 5.72
N LYS A 194 11.33 -4.66 5.87
CA LYS A 194 10.19 -3.78 5.60
C LYS A 194 9.32 -3.60 6.83
N PRO A 195 8.87 -2.38 7.14
CA PRO A 195 7.83 -2.19 8.15
C PRO A 195 6.55 -2.96 7.77
N LEU A 196 5.88 -3.53 8.77
CA LEU A 196 4.53 -4.05 8.56
C LEU A 196 3.59 -2.91 8.21
N ASP A 197 2.72 -3.12 7.23
CA ASP A 197 1.64 -2.16 6.98
C ASP A 197 0.63 -2.13 8.14
N SER A 198 -0.21 -1.11 8.17
CA SER A 198 -1.16 -0.91 9.27
C SER A 198 -2.12 -2.08 9.47
N TYR A 199 -2.55 -2.74 8.41
CA TYR A 199 -3.44 -3.90 8.51
C TYR A 199 -2.71 -5.14 9.01
N ALA A 200 -1.52 -5.43 8.48
CA ALA A 200 -0.69 -6.54 8.92
C ALA A 200 -0.28 -6.38 10.39
N LEU A 201 0.06 -5.15 10.81
CA LEU A 201 0.37 -4.85 12.21
C LEU A 201 -0.84 -5.09 13.13
N VAL A 202 -2.02 -4.59 12.76
CA VAL A 202 -3.24 -4.81 13.54
C VAL A 202 -3.58 -6.29 13.64
N ASP A 203 -3.55 -7.01 12.53
CA ASP A 203 -3.83 -8.44 12.53
C ASP A 203 -2.84 -9.21 13.41
N SER A 204 -1.54 -8.89 13.34
CA SER A 204 -0.49 -9.48 14.19
C SER A 204 -0.74 -9.20 15.66
N LEU A 205 -1.08 -7.96 16.03
CA LEU A 205 -1.42 -7.59 17.39
C LEU A 205 -2.63 -8.40 17.91
N TRP A 206 -3.69 -8.54 17.11
CA TRP A 206 -4.87 -9.31 17.52
C TRP A 206 -4.55 -10.79 17.73
N VAL A 207 -3.76 -11.37 16.84
CA VAL A 207 -3.30 -12.78 16.98
C VAL A 207 -2.49 -12.95 18.27
N VAL A 208 -1.50 -12.07 18.50
CA VAL A 208 -0.63 -12.13 19.69
C VAL A 208 -1.41 -11.90 20.98
N LEU A 209 -2.45 -11.06 20.96
CA LEU A 209 -3.32 -10.82 22.09
C LEU A 209 -4.37 -11.93 22.29
N MET A 210 -4.35 -13.00 21.49
CA MET A 210 -5.34 -14.08 21.47
C MET A 210 -6.78 -13.57 21.37
N ARG A 211 -6.98 -12.52 20.59
CA ARG A 211 -8.29 -11.97 20.25
C ARG A 211 -8.73 -12.46 18.87
N SER A 212 -10.04 -12.61 18.67
CA SER A 212 -10.53 -12.84 17.31
C SER A 212 -10.18 -11.65 16.42
N PRO A 213 -9.66 -11.89 15.19
CA PRO A 213 -9.36 -10.80 14.27
C PRO A 213 -10.60 -9.88 14.13
N PRO A 214 -10.41 -8.56 14.10
CA PRO A 214 -11.53 -7.65 13.92
C PRO A 214 -12.09 -7.78 12.51
N ASP A 215 -13.38 -7.62 12.37
CA ASP A 215 -14.06 -7.62 11.09
C ASP A 215 -14.21 -6.21 10.50
N GLY A 216 -14.39 -6.13 9.20
CA GLY A 216 -14.85 -5.00 8.42
C GLY A 216 -14.46 -3.60 8.95
N SER A 217 -15.41 -2.89 9.57
CA SER A 217 -15.20 -1.51 10.05
C SER A 217 -14.20 -1.43 11.20
N ARG A 218 -14.27 -2.34 12.17
CA ARG A 218 -13.34 -2.35 13.32
C ARG A 218 -11.89 -2.54 12.89
N ARG A 219 -11.66 -3.39 11.89
CA ARG A 219 -10.30 -3.59 11.34
C ARG A 219 -9.80 -2.32 10.66
N ARG A 220 -10.66 -1.64 9.90
CA ARG A 220 -10.32 -0.36 9.25
C ARG A 220 -10.02 0.73 10.29
N ASP A 221 -10.87 0.88 11.30
CA ASP A 221 -10.70 1.90 12.34
C ASP A 221 -9.42 1.67 13.15
N ALA A 222 -9.12 0.41 13.49
CA ALA A 222 -7.89 0.04 14.16
C ALA A 222 -6.66 0.29 13.26
N ALA A 223 -6.72 -0.08 11.97
CA ALA A 223 -5.63 0.14 11.03
C ALA A 223 -5.41 1.63 10.75
N ALA A 224 -6.46 2.44 10.71
CA ALA A 224 -6.36 3.88 10.50
C ALA A 224 -5.51 4.59 11.55
N VAL A 225 -5.49 4.07 12.79
CA VAL A 225 -4.63 4.61 13.87
C VAL A 225 -3.14 4.43 13.55
N PHE A 226 -2.82 3.37 12.80
CA PHE A 226 -1.44 3.02 12.41
C PHE A 226 -1.14 3.40 10.96
N ASP A 227 -2.08 3.94 10.21
CA ASP A 227 -1.87 4.36 8.83
C ASP A 227 -1.22 5.76 8.79
N THR A 228 0.01 5.81 8.33
CA THR A 228 0.79 7.06 8.18
C THR A 228 0.99 7.46 6.74
N ARG A 229 0.30 6.81 5.80
CA ARG A 229 0.41 7.17 4.40
C ARG A 229 -0.09 8.59 4.19
N LEU A 230 0.79 9.43 3.63
CA LEU A 230 0.42 10.78 3.24
C LEU A 230 -0.53 10.70 2.03
N PRO A 231 -1.55 11.54 1.95
CA PRO A 231 -2.36 11.68 0.74
C PRO A 231 -1.45 11.98 -0.47
N GLY A 232 -1.53 11.14 -1.51
CA GLY A 232 -0.67 11.26 -2.69
C GLY A 232 0.74 10.71 -2.54
N GLY A 233 1.08 10.09 -1.40
CA GLY A 233 2.35 9.39 -1.21
C GLY A 233 2.40 8.04 -1.91
N ASP A 234 3.60 7.47 -2.02
CA ASP A 234 3.82 6.13 -2.57
C ASP A 234 3.10 5.09 -1.69
N PRO A 235 2.10 4.36 -2.22
CA PRO A 235 1.31 3.41 -1.45
C PRO A 235 2.12 2.16 -1.02
N THR A 236 3.32 1.97 -1.56
CA THR A 236 4.21 0.86 -1.21
C THR A 236 5.21 1.22 -0.12
N ARG A 237 5.38 2.50 0.17
CA ARG A 237 6.25 3.00 1.22
C ARG A 237 5.46 3.24 2.49
N TYR A 238 5.58 2.30 3.40
CA TYR A 238 5.06 2.45 4.76
C TYR A 238 6.19 2.88 5.70
N THR A 239 5.95 3.91 6.50
CA THR A 239 6.92 4.39 7.49
C THR A 239 6.25 4.44 8.85
N HIS A 240 6.95 3.97 9.89
CA HIS A 240 6.47 4.14 11.25
C HIS A 240 6.54 5.62 11.66
N SER A 241 5.48 6.10 12.29
CA SER A 241 5.43 7.45 12.86
C SER A 241 5.57 7.42 14.38
N ILE A 242 5.99 8.55 14.95
CA ILE A 242 6.05 8.73 16.39
C ILE A 242 4.69 8.44 17.07
N PRO A 243 3.54 8.90 16.55
CA PRO A 243 2.23 8.56 17.11
C PRO A 243 1.95 7.06 17.18
N GLN A 244 2.39 6.28 16.18
CA GLN A 244 2.21 4.82 16.20
C GLN A 244 3.00 4.15 17.30
N VAL A 245 4.28 4.53 17.44
CA VAL A 245 5.13 4.02 18.51
C VAL A 245 4.55 4.38 19.87
N LEU A 246 4.14 5.63 20.07
CA LEU A 246 3.48 6.07 21.30
C LEU A 246 2.16 5.33 21.56
N LYS A 247 1.39 5.02 20.53
CA LYS A 247 0.16 4.23 20.66
C LYS A 247 0.44 2.81 21.13
N LEU A 248 1.46 2.15 20.56
CA LEU A 248 1.88 0.82 21.00
C LEU A 248 2.39 0.84 22.45
N MET A 249 3.22 1.83 22.79
CA MET A 249 3.81 1.93 24.13
C MET A 249 2.80 2.26 25.23
N ASN A 250 1.77 3.07 24.95
CA ASN A 250 0.86 3.62 25.95
C ASN A 250 -0.55 3.03 25.91
N SER A 251 -0.83 2.07 25.04
CA SER A 251 -2.16 1.45 24.95
C SER A 251 -2.36 0.48 26.10
N ASN A 252 -3.33 0.76 26.96
CA ASN A 252 -3.74 -0.16 28.03
C ASN A 252 -4.19 -1.53 27.50
N GLU A 253 -4.62 -1.58 26.25
CA GLU A 253 -5.02 -2.83 25.59
C GLU A 253 -3.80 -3.75 25.30
N HIS A 254 -2.62 -3.17 25.13
CA HIS A 254 -1.36 -3.88 24.83
C HIS A 254 -0.47 -4.05 26.08
N MET A 255 -0.70 -3.25 27.13
CA MET A 255 0.09 -3.24 28.36
C MET A 255 -0.36 -4.24 29.41
N GLY A 256 -1.27 -5.15 29.07
CA GLY A 256 -1.82 -6.07 30.06
C GLY A 256 -0.83 -7.13 30.53
N THR A 257 -0.12 -6.85 31.62
CA THR A 257 0.67 -7.85 32.39
C THR A 257 -0.13 -9.09 32.78
N SER A 258 -1.43 -9.04 32.61
CA SER A 258 -2.40 -10.10 32.91
C SER A 258 -3.18 -10.59 31.68
N GLY A 259 -2.75 -10.23 30.49
CA GLY A 259 -3.43 -10.65 29.24
C GLY A 259 -3.53 -12.17 29.09
N PRO A 260 -4.54 -12.67 28.37
CA PRO A 260 -4.72 -14.11 28.17
C PRO A 260 -3.49 -14.76 27.54
N THR A 261 -2.75 -14.09 26.68
CA THR A 261 -1.53 -14.62 26.07
C THR A 261 -0.47 -14.93 27.10
N VAL A 262 -0.11 -13.94 27.93
CA VAL A 262 0.91 -14.12 28.99
C VAL A 262 0.51 -15.27 29.90
N GLN A 263 -0.75 -15.30 30.37
CA GLN A 263 -1.23 -16.36 31.25
C GLN A 263 -1.17 -17.75 30.59
N ASN A 264 -1.60 -17.87 29.33
CA ASN A 264 -1.67 -19.15 28.66
C ASN A 264 -0.30 -19.72 28.29
N VAL A 265 0.64 -18.85 27.87
CA VAL A 265 1.95 -19.32 27.40
C VAL A 265 2.95 -19.53 28.54
N THR A 266 2.75 -18.90 29.73
CA THR A 266 3.66 -19.03 30.87
C THR A 266 3.16 -19.94 31.97
N ARG A 267 1.87 -20.32 31.94
CA ARG A 267 1.22 -21.09 33.01
C ARG A 267 1.91 -22.42 33.27
N ASN A 268 2.28 -22.65 34.54
CA ASN A 268 2.91 -23.89 35.01
C ASN A 268 4.22 -24.27 34.30
N LYS A 269 4.97 -23.28 33.79
CA LYS A 269 6.23 -23.48 33.11
C LYS A 269 7.40 -22.92 33.93
N PRO A 270 8.55 -23.56 33.85
CA PRO A 270 9.76 -22.97 34.39
C PRO A 270 10.12 -21.67 33.62
N PRO A 271 10.83 -20.71 34.25
CA PRO A 271 11.10 -19.39 33.67
C PRO A 271 11.70 -19.44 32.25
N GLU A 272 12.66 -20.31 32.01
CA GLU A 272 13.30 -20.46 30.70
C GLU A 272 12.28 -20.88 29.60
N GLU A 273 11.43 -21.84 29.92
CA GLU A 273 10.42 -22.30 29.00
C GLU A 273 9.31 -21.24 28.79
N ALA A 274 8.94 -20.52 29.83
CA ALA A 274 7.98 -19.41 29.76
C ALA A 274 8.50 -18.30 28.84
N ILE A 275 9.75 -17.90 28.97
CA ILE A 275 10.40 -16.92 28.10
C ILE A 275 10.43 -17.43 26.66
N ALA A 276 10.84 -18.68 26.42
CA ALA A 276 10.86 -19.26 25.09
C ALA A 276 9.46 -19.24 24.43
N HIS A 277 8.39 -19.49 25.17
CA HIS A 277 7.02 -19.42 24.65
C HIS A 277 6.54 -17.98 24.39
N LEU A 278 6.98 -16.99 25.18
CA LEU A 278 6.69 -15.58 24.89
C LEU A 278 7.35 -15.15 23.56
N TYR A 279 8.62 -15.50 23.34
CA TYR A 279 9.29 -15.24 22.07
C TYR A 279 8.60 -15.92 20.88
N LEU A 280 8.21 -17.18 21.03
CA LEU A 280 7.47 -17.91 19.99
C LEU A 280 6.10 -17.28 19.70
N ALA A 281 5.40 -16.82 20.74
CA ALA A 281 4.09 -16.21 20.58
C ALA A 281 4.14 -14.84 19.90
N VAL A 282 5.19 -14.04 20.15
CA VAL A 282 5.31 -12.67 19.67
C VAL A 282 6.14 -12.57 18.39
N LEU A 283 7.31 -13.24 18.38
CA LEU A 283 8.31 -13.10 17.30
C LEU A 283 8.43 -14.36 16.43
N ALA A 284 7.62 -15.39 16.68
CA ALA A 284 7.63 -16.66 15.95
C ALA A 284 9.02 -17.38 15.92
N ARG A 285 9.92 -17.05 16.82
CA ARG A 285 11.23 -17.68 16.98
C ARG A 285 11.55 -17.97 18.45
N ARG A 286 12.55 -18.80 18.69
CA ARG A 286 13.12 -18.97 20.04
C ARG A 286 14.10 -17.83 20.35
N PRO A 287 14.24 -17.44 21.63
CA PRO A 287 15.30 -16.53 22.04
C PRO A 287 16.68 -17.15 21.83
N SER A 288 17.68 -16.32 21.56
CA SER A 288 19.09 -16.72 21.64
C SER A 288 19.52 -16.98 23.10
N GLU A 289 20.67 -17.60 23.29
CA GLU A 289 21.24 -17.81 24.64
C GLU A 289 21.42 -16.49 25.39
N ALA A 290 21.89 -15.44 24.71
CA ALA A 290 22.07 -14.11 25.29
C ALA A 290 20.74 -13.48 25.70
N GLU A 291 19.70 -13.54 24.84
CA GLU A 291 18.36 -13.05 25.16
C GLU A 291 17.74 -13.82 26.32
N THR A 292 17.88 -15.15 26.33
CA THR A 292 17.41 -16.01 27.42
C THR A 292 18.06 -15.61 28.75
N GLY A 293 19.39 -15.44 28.77
CA GLY A 293 20.13 -15.04 29.97
C GLY A 293 19.69 -13.68 30.50
N GLN A 294 19.52 -12.69 29.64
CA GLN A 294 19.04 -11.36 30.00
C GLN A 294 17.63 -11.39 30.60
N MET A 295 16.70 -12.12 29.95
CA MET A 295 15.31 -12.20 30.42
C MET A 295 15.21 -12.98 31.74
N LEU A 296 15.99 -14.04 31.94
CA LEU A 296 16.04 -14.79 33.21
C LEU A 296 16.53 -13.91 34.36
N ALA A 297 17.62 -13.17 34.13
CA ALA A 297 18.15 -12.24 35.13
C ALA A 297 17.11 -11.17 35.51
N TYR A 298 16.36 -10.66 34.52
CA TYR A 298 15.29 -9.72 34.77
C TYR A 298 14.15 -10.33 35.60
N VAL A 299 13.69 -11.53 35.26
CA VAL A 299 12.61 -12.25 35.99
C VAL A 299 13.04 -12.47 37.44
N GLU A 300 14.31 -12.83 37.69
CA GLU A 300 14.86 -13.00 39.05
C GLU A 300 14.93 -11.66 39.81
N GLN A 301 15.36 -10.59 39.17
CA GLN A 301 15.46 -9.25 39.75
C GLN A 301 14.08 -8.70 40.17
N VAL A 302 13.04 -8.88 39.36
CA VAL A 302 11.67 -8.40 39.66
C VAL A 302 11.06 -9.20 40.82
N GLY A 303 11.31 -10.51 40.90
CA GLY A 303 10.77 -11.39 41.91
C GLY A 303 9.30 -11.77 41.76
N ASP A 304 8.48 -10.94 41.12
CA ASP A 304 7.10 -11.27 40.71
C ASP A 304 7.11 -11.77 39.27
N GLN A 305 7.02 -13.08 39.10
CA GLN A 305 7.05 -13.72 37.78
C GLN A 305 5.94 -13.23 36.87
N ARG A 306 4.74 -12.95 37.39
CA ARG A 306 3.61 -12.50 36.59
C ARG A 306 3.86 -11.11 36.02
N GLN A 307 4.39 -10.21 36.83
CA GLN A 307 4.78 -8.88 36.39
C GLN A 307 5.93 -9.00 35.37
N ALA A 308 6.99 -9.73 35.70
CA ALA A 308 8.16 -9.88 34.84
C ALA A 308 7.81 -10.44 33.44
N TYR A 309 6.94 -11.44 33.35
CA TYR A 309 6.49 -11.97 32.07
C TYR A 309 5.64 -10.96 31.29
N GLY A 310 4.84 -10.15 31.97
CA GLY A 310 4.09 -9.04 31.35
C GLY A 310 5.03 -8.00 30.76
N ASP A 311 6.08 -7.65 31.47
CA ASP A 311 7.10 -6.69 31.03
C ASP A 311 7.91 -7.24 29.85
N VAL A 312 8.30 -8.52 29.88
CA VAL A 312 8.94 -9.19 28.73
C VAL A 312 8.02 -9.18 27.51
N PHE A 313 6.76 -9.52 27.68
CA PHE A 313 5.76 -9.48 26.60
C PHE A 313 5.65 -8.08 25.99
N TRP A 314 5.60 -7.05 26.84
CA TRP A 314 5.53 -5.66 26.40
C TRP A 314 6.79 -5.25 25.62
N VAL A 315 7.99 -5.63 26.08
CA VAL A 315 9.26 -5.36 25.38
C VAL A 315 9.28 -6.00 24.00
N LEU A 316 8.84 -7.26 23.90
CA LEU A 316 8.79 -7.97 22.63
C LEU A 316 7.81 -7.32 21.62
N LEU A 317 6.63 -6.90 22.07
CA LEU A 317 5.65 -6.19 21.23
C LEU A 317 6.16 -4.83 20.73
N ASN A 318 6.99 -4.16 21.52
CA ASN A 318 7.56 -2.86 21.18
C ASN A 318 8.96 -2.97 20.53
N SER A 319 9.42 -4.19 20.26
CA SER A 319 10.69 -4.40 19.57
C SER A 319 10.59 -4.02 18.09
N ALA A 320 11.72 -3.58 17.52
CA ALA A 320 11.80 -3.34 16.08
C ALA A 320 11.49 -4.62 15.27
N GLU A 321 11.84 -5.79 15.81
CA GLU A 321 11.60 -7.08 15.18
C GLU A 321 10.11 -7.38 15.00
N PHE A 322 9.26 -7.04 15.98
CA PHE A 322 7.81 -7.22 15.86
C PHE A 322 7.18 -6.31 14.81
N LEU A 323 7.78 -5.13 14.59
CA LEU A 323 7.23 -4.09 13.71
C LEU A 323 7.64 -4.24 12.24
N VAL A 324 8.53 -5.18 11.94
CA VAL A 324 9.05 -5.36 10.57
C VAL A 324 8.84 -6.78 10.06
N ASN A 325 8.80 -6.90 8.76
CA ASN A 325 8.85 -8.17 8.04
C ASN A 325 10.29 -8.39 7.53
N HIS A 326 10.90 -9.52 7.91
CA HIS A 326 12.29 -9.88 7.61
C HIS A 326 12.44 -11.36 7.24
#